data_d7c096614ebedf738a90a5ff61522339
#
_entry.id   d7c096614ebedf738a90a5ff61522339
#
_cell.length_a   1.000
_cell.length_b   1.000
_cell.length_c   1.000
_cell.angle_alpha   90.00
_cell.angle_beta   90.00
_cell.angle_gamma   90.00
#
_symmetry.space_group_name_H-M   'P 1'
#
loop_
_entity.id
_entity.type
_entity.pdbx_description
1 polymer ?
#
loop_
_entity_poly.entity_id
_entity_poly.type
_entity_poly.pdbx_seq_one_letter_code
_entity_poly.pdbx_strand_id
1 'polypeptide(L)'
;MADITNYLKEKIGKECYEKLAKINNPALNEFIAKQIELCNPAKVFVSNDSPEDIKYIRERALQNGEERKLAVSGHTVHFDNAGDQGRDKKNTGILVRQGEKYDSAIETKDRDAMLKDLELIFKDIMKGKEMFVCFFCLGPTKSEFSIPCVQITDSSYVAHSETLLYRPGYEEWVKQGPKARFLKFLHSAGELDDRKTCKNLDRRRIIIDLENSLVYSVNTQYGGNTIGLKKLAMRLAIKRGSQEGWLTEHMLLMGIHGPKGRVTYFTGAFPSLCGKTSTAMLEGETIVGDDISYLRKKDGMIRAVNVEKGMFGIIQGVNSKDDPSQWKAIHSPGEIIFSNVLVTPEGGVHWIGKDGDVPAKGENYSGAWTAGKLNKDGKEIKCSHPNARFTIALKSFDNLDPVIDEPKGVEVGGIVYGGRDSDTSVPVEETFDWTHGIITKGAALESETTAATLGKEGVREFNPMSNLDFLSIPIASYIQANLDFAKGLEKAPKIFGVNYFLKDKDGKFLNEKTDKRVWYKWMERRSHGEVDAIKTPTGSIPKYDDLKQLFKEVLKKDYTKDDYTKQFTVRIPECLAKIERVTVIYKTKVLNPPAVLFQVLEDQKKRLLEYQKKYGDYIPPDKL
;
A
#
# COMPACT_ATOMS: atom_id res chain seq x y z
N MET A 1 -34.17 -14.13 14.74
CA MET A 1 -33.32 -13.41 15.73
C MET A 1 -33.11 -14.16 17.03
N ALA A 2 -34.17 -14.65 17.70
CA ALA A 2 -34.01 -15.46 18.92
C ALA A 2 -33.16 -16.73 18.71
N ASP A 3 -33.29 -17.38 17.58
CA ASP A 3 -32.53 -18.56 17.19
C ASP A 3 -31.02 -18.30 17.07
N ILE A 4 -30.61 -17.23 16.35
CA ILE A 4 -29.20 -16.84 16.21
C ILE A 4 -28.59 -16.49 17.56
N THR A 5 -29.31 -15.78 18.42
CA THR A 5 -28.86 -15.43 19.76
C THR A 5 -28.56 -16.65 20.62
N ASN A 6 -29.45 -17.63 20.60
CA ASN A 6 -29.30 -18.87 21.37
C ASN A 6 -28.14 -19.73 20.79
N TYR A 7 -28.07 -19.83 19.47
CA TYR A 7 -26.97 -20.50 18.77
C TYR A 7 -25.60 -19.90 19.15
N LEU A 8 -25.46 -18.59 19.07
CA LEU A 8 -24.20 -17.94 19.43
C LEU A 8 -23.84 -18.16 20.90
N LYS A 9 -24.79 -17.99 21.83
CA LYS A 9 -24.54 -18.26 23.26
C LYS A 9 -24.01 -19.66 23.53
N GLU A 10 -24.57 -20.64 22.85
CA GLU A 10 -24.16 -22.04 22.95
C GLU A 10 -22.74 -22.26 22.38
N LYS A 11 -22.50 -21.74 21.18
CA LYS A 11 -21.25 -22.01 20.43
C LYS A 11 -20.03 -21.22 20.93
N ILE A 12 -20.21 -19.97 21.38
CA ILE A 12 -19.08 -19.11 21.76
C ILE A 12 -18.96 -18.89 23.28
N GLY A 13 -19.93 -19.34 24.05
CA GLY A 13 -19.98 -19.15 25.50
C GLY A 13 -20.42 -17.73 25.92
N LYS A 14 -20.75 -17.62 27.21
CA LYS A 14 -21.38 -16.42 27.78
C LYS A 14 -20.50 -15.17 27.62
N GLU A 15 -19.23 -15.26 28.00
CA GLU A 15 -18.30 -14.12 27.97
C GLU A 15 -18.11 -13.54 26.56
N CYS A 16 -17.82 -14.37 25.58
CA CYS A 16 -17.69 -13.93 24.17
C CYS A 16 -19.01 -13.39 23.62
N TYR A 17 -20.14 -13.99 24.01
CA TYR A 17 -21.46 -13.49 23.60
C TYR A 17 -21.74 -12.08 24.16
N GLU A 18 -21.39 -11.81 25.42
CA GLU A 18 -21.58 -10.49 26.04
C GLU A 18 -20.82 -9.38 25.28
N LYS A 19 -19.62 -9.70 24.73
CA LYS A 19 -18.88 -8.78 23.87
C LYS A 19 -19.68 -8.48 22.58
N LEU A 20 -20.27 -9.46 21.92
CA LEU A 20 -21.13 -9.25 20.73
C LEU A 20 -22.43 -8.51 21.07
N ALA A 21 -23.04 -8.86 22.21
CA ALA A 21 -24.27 -8.21 22.67
C ALA A 21 -24.09 -6.71 22.93
N LYS A 22 -22.93 -6.29 23.45
CA LYS A 22 -22.58 -4.87 23.64
C LYS A 22 -22.50 -4.11 22.32
N ILE A 23 -21.99 -4.73 21.23
CA ILE A 23 -21.99 -4.14 19.88
C ILE A 23 -23.41 -3.97 19.34
N ASN A 24 -24.32 -4.89 19.68
CA ASN A 24 -25.75 -4.85 19.30
C ASN A 24 -25.99 -4.70 17.79
N ASN A 25 -25.29 -5.49 16.95
CA ASN A 25 -25.44 -5.45 15.50
C ASN A 25 -25.94 -6.80 14.96
N PRO A 26 -27.23 -6.91 14.56
CA PRO A 26 -27.80 -8.18 14.07
C PRO A 26 -27.10 -8.74 12.83
N ALA A 27 -26.70 -7.90 11.88
CA ALA A 27 -26.02 -8.34 10.66
C ALA A 27 -24.61 -8.91 10.94
N LEU A 28 -23.93 -8.37 11.96
CA LEU A 28 -22.66 -8.92 12.45
C LEU A 28 -22.89 -10.30 13.07
N ASN A 29 -23.89 -10.43 13.94
CA ASN A 29 -24.22 -11.70 14.60
C ASN A 29 -24.58 -12.79 13.59
N GLU A 30 -25.38 -12.46 12.57
CA GLU A 30 -25.71 -13.37 11.48
C GLU A 30 -24.46 -13.78 10.69
N PHE A 31 -23.58 -12.83 10.36
CA PHE A 31 -22.33 -13.14 9.69
C PHE A 31 -21.46 -14.10 10.51
N ILE A 32 -21.25 -13.83 11.80
CA ILE A 32 -20.43 -14.67 12.67
C ILE A 32 -21.06 -16.07 12.82
N ALA A 33 -22.37 -16.16 13.06
CA ALA A 33 -23.06 -17.43 13.20
C ALA A 33 -22.90 -18.30 11.94
N LYS A 34 -23.08 -17.72 10.75
CA LYS A 34 -22.88 -18.41 9.47
C LYS A 34 -21.46 -18.92 9.30
N GLN A 35 -20.43 -18.13 9.71
CA GLN A 35 -19.04 -18.59 9.57
C GLN A 35 -18.70 -19.70 10.60
N ILE A 36 -19.26 -19.65 11.79
CA ILE A 36 -19.11 -20.74 12.78
C ILE A 36 -19.73 -22.04 12.27
N GLU A 37 -20.93 -21.97 11.70
CA GLU A 37 -21.59 -23.13 11.10
C GLU A 37 -20.78 -23.70 9.94
N LEU A 38 -20.31 -22.86 9.02
CA LEU A 38 -19.55 -23.27 7.84
C LEU A 38 -18.18 -23.86 8.20
N CYS A 39 -17.41 -23.14 9.01
CA CYS A 39 -16.01 -23.47 9.30
C CYS A 39 -15.84 -24.49 10.45
N ASN A 40 -16.87 -24.68 11.29
CA ASN A 40 -16.93 -25.65 12.38
C ASN A 40 -15.72 -25.60 13.35
N PRO A 41 -15.41 -24.45 13.97
CA PRO A 41 -14.29 -24.34 14.90
C PRO A 41 -14.54 -25.10 16.20
N ALA A 42 -13.46 -25.59 16.84
CA ALA A 42 -13.54 -26.22 18.16
C ALA A 42 -13.76 -25.20 19.29
N LYS A 43 -13.32 -23.97 19.09
CA LYS A 43 -13.45 -22.86 20.02
C LYS A 43 -13.54 -21.53 19.24
N VAL A 44 -14.27 -20.57 19.79
CA VAL A 44 -14.34 -19.20 19.24
C VAL A 44 -13.89 -18.21 20.31
N PHE A 45 -12.96 -17.36 19.95
CA PHE A 45 -12.51 -16.23 20.75
C PHE A 45 -12.98 -14.92 20.11
N VAL A 46 -13.67 -14.10 20.90
CA VAL A 46 -14.13 -12.77 20.46
C VAL A 46 -13.29 -11.71 21.20
N SER A 47 -12.55 -10.91 20.46
CA SER A 47 -11.75 -9.82 21.02
C SER A 47 -12.61 -8.57 21.29
N ASN A 48 -12.32 -7.87 22.38
CA ASN A 48 -12.85 -6.54 22.66
C ASN A 48 -11.76 -5.46 22.65
N ASP A 49 -10.60 -5.78 22.10
CA ASP A 49 -9.41 -4.93 22.01
C ASP A 49 -8.81 -4.53 23.36
N SER A 50 -9.22 -5.17 24.46
CA SER A 50 -8.57 -4.95 25.76
C SER A 50 -7.11 -5.42 25.72
N PRO A 51 -6.24 -4.89 26.60
CA PRO A 51 -4.86 -5.35 26.72
C PRO A 51 -4.76 -6.86 26.96
N GLU A 52 -5.72 -7.44 27.70
CA GLU A 52 -5.81 -8.87 28.00
C GLU A 52 -6.13 -9.68 26.74
N ASP A 53 -7.08 -9.24 25.93
CA ASP A 53 -7.45 -9.90 24.68
C ASP A 53 -6.32 -9.82 23.64
N ILE A 54 -5.65 -8.67 23.52
CA ILE A 54 -4.50 -8.51 22.63
C ILE A 54 -3.34 -9.41 23.10
N LYS A 55 -3.08 -9.45 24.41
CA LYS A 55 -2.08 -10.35 25.00
C LYS A 55 -2.41 -11.82 24.71
N TYR A 56 -3.68 -12.20 24.84
CA TYR A 56 -4.13 -13.56 24.53
C TYR A 56 -3.82 -13.93 23.06
N ILE A 57 -4.17 -13.09 22.10
CA ILE A 57 -3.88 -13.31 20.67
C ILE A 57 -2.37 -13.52 20.46
N ARG A 58 -1.55 -12.65 21.03
CA ARG A 58 -0.08 -12.72 20.92
C ARG A 58 0.49 -14.02 21.53
N GLU A 59 0.01 -14.40 22.70
CA GLU A 59 0.44 -15.65 23.36
C GLU A 59 0.01 -16.87 22.55
N ARG A 60 -1.18 -16.84 21.92
CA ARG A 60 -1.64 -17.91 21.05
C ARG A 60 -0.78 -18.05 19.80
N ALA A 61 -0.29 -16.96 19.19
CA ALA A 61 0.61 -17.01 18.04
C ALA A 61 1.91 -17.78 18.38
N LEU A 62 2.44 -17.58 19.58
CA LEU A 62 3.60 -18.31 20.08
C LEU A 62 3.26 -19.77 20.44
N GLN A 63 2.16 -20.02 21.14
CA GLN A 63 1.74 -21.36 21.57
C GLN A 63 1.38 -22.27 20.39
N ASN A 64 0.75 -21.72 19.36
CA ASN A 64 0.42 -22.44 18.14
C ASN A 64 1.65 -22.69 17.26
N GLY A 65 2.77 -22.05 17.56
CA GLY A 65 4.02 -22.13 16.79
C GLY A 65 3.97 -21.38 15.45
N GLU A 66 2.96 -20.54 15.24
CA GLU A 66 2.89 -19.68 14.06
C GLU A 66 3.91 -18.54 14.14
N GLU A 67 4.28 -18.13 15.35
CA GLU A 67 5.39 -17.22 15.62
C GLU A 67 6.38 -17.82 16.61
N ARG A 68 7.64 -17.42 16.50
CA ARG A 68 8.72 -17.79 17.45
C ARG A 68 9.41 -16.53 17.95
N LYS A 69 9.76 -16.52 19.24
CA LYS A 69 10.50 -15.42 19.87
C LYS A 69 11.91 -15.30 19.27
N LEU A 70 12.37 -14.07 19.15
CA LEU A 70 13.74 -13.72 18.79
C LEU A 70 14.51 -13.19 20.00
N ALA A 71 15.83 -12.94 19.85
CA ALA A 71 16.70 -12.47 20.92
C ALA A 71 16.31 -11.09 21.45
N VAL A 72 15.86 -10.19 20.58
CA VAL A 72 15.41 -8.86 20.99
C VAL A 72 14.01 -8.94 21.60
N SER A 73 13.83 -8.30 22.75
CA SER A 73 12.55 -8.32 23.48
C SER A 73 11.41 -7.77 22.64
N GLY A 74 10.33 -8.56 22.51
CA GLY A 74 9.14 -8.22 21.72
C GLY A 74 9.20 -8.64 20.26
N HIS A 75 10.38 -9.02 19.76
CA HIS A 75 10.51 -9.48 18.39
C HIS A 75 10.10 -10.95 18.23
N THR A 76 9.40 -11.23 17.12
CA THR A 76 9.05 -12.59 16.70
C THR A 76 9.37 -12.80 15.22
N VAL A 77 9.36 -14.06 14.80
CA VAL A 77 9.50 -14.44 13.40
C VAL A 77 8.38 -15.41 13.00
N HIS A 78 7.87 -15.20 11.80
CA HIS A 78 6.93 -16.07 11.08
C HIS A 78 7.55 -16.57 9.77
N PHE A 79 7.24 -17.80 9.38
CA PHE A 79 7.65 -18.33 8.08
C PHE A 79 6.44 -18.78 7.28
N ASP A 80 6.35 -18.28 6.05
CA ASP A 80 5.40 -18.78 5.06
C ASP A 80 5.95 -20.02 4.35
N ASN A 81 5.09 -20.80 3.73
CA ASN A 81 5.50 -21.84 2.78
C ASN A 81 6.31 -21.22 1.63
N ALA A 82 7.29 -21.94 1.10
CA ALA A 82 8.13 -21.47 -0.01
C ALA A 82 7.34 -21.07 -1.27
N GLY A 83 6.15 -21.64 -1.48
CA GLY A 83 5.21 -21.27 -2.55
C GLY A 83 4.21 -20.18 -2.19
N ASP A 84 4.27 -19.63 -0.96
CA ASP A 84 3.31 -18.64 -0.43
C ASP A 84 4.02 -17.39 0.07
N GLN A 85 4.90 -16.79 -0.74
CA GLN A 85 5.71 -15.64 -0.32
C GLN A 85 5.48 -14.39 -1.19
N GLY A 86 4.34 -14.34 -1.85
CA GLY A 86 3.96 -13.24 -2.71
C GLY A 86 2.46 -13.21 -3.00
N ARG A 87 2.00 -12.10 -3.55
CA ARG A 87 0.61 -11.97 -4.00
C ARG A 87 0.34 -12.97 -5.13
N ASP A 88 -0.73 -13.74 -4.97
CA ASP A 88 -1.17 -14.70 -5.98
C ASP A 88 -2.21 -14.07 -6.91
N LYS A 89 -1.76 -13.49 -8.02
CA LYS A 89 -2.66 -12.89 -9.02
C LYS A 89 -3.62 -13.93 -9.63
N LYS A 90 -3.15 -15.15 -9.89
CA LYS A 90 -3.96 -16.20 -10.54
C LYS A 90 -5.19 -16.61 -9.73
N ASN A 91 -5.03 -16.72 -8.42
CA ASN A 91 -6.09 -17.15 -7.49
C ASN A 91 -6.74 -15.97 -6.75
N THR A 92 -6.41 -14.73 -7.12
CA THR A 92 -7.08 -13.51 -6.65
C THR A 92 -8.10 -13.07 -7.70
N GLY A 93 -9.29 -12.64 -7.26
CA GLY A 93 -10.26 -12.08 -8.21
C GLY A 93 -11.48 -11.48 -7.54
N ILE A 94 -12.15 -10.64 -8.30
CA ILE A 94 -13.42 -9.99 -7.92
C ILE A 94 -14.57 -10.85 -8.45
N LEU A 95 -15.56 -11.12 -7.60
CA LEU A 95 -16.78 -11.81 -8.03
C LEU A 95 -17.61 -10.90 -8.93
N VAL A 96 -17.92 -11.40 -10.12
CA VAL A 96 -18.76 -10.70 -11.11
C VAL A 96 -19.91 -11.59 -11.53
N ARG A 97 -21.09 -10.97 -11.82
CA ARG A 97 -22.24 -11.67 -12.37
C ARG A 97 -22.04 -11.89 -13.87
N GLN A 98 -22.73 -12.87 -14.41
CA GLN A 98 -22.73 -13.11 -15.86
C GLN A 98 -23.16 -11.84 -16.61
N GLY A 99 -22.36 -11.43 -17.59
CA GLY A 99 -22.61 -10.25 -18.42
C GLY A 99 -21.96 -8.95 -17.92
N GLU A 100 -21.46 -8.90 -16.69
CA GLU A 100 -20.67 -7.76 -16.22
C GLU A 100 -19.29 -7.72 -16.92
N LYS A 101 -18.89 -6.54 -17.35
CA LYS A 101 -17.62 -6.34 -18.09
C LYS A 101 -16.66 -5.49 -17.28
N TYR A 102 -15.43 -5.99 -17.19
CA TYR A 102 -14.29 -5.29 -16.61
C TYR A 102 -13.14 -5.22 -17.62
N ASP A 103 -12.22 -4.29 -17.41
CA ASP A 103 -10.98 -4.23 -18.18
C ASP A 103 -10.17 -5.52 -17.99
N SER A 104 -9.49 -5.97 -19.03
CA SER A 104 -8.73 -7.23 -19.02
C SER A 104 -7.59 -7.28 -17.98
N ALA A 105 -7.20 -6.12 -17.47
CA ALA A 105 -6.19 -6.00 -16.41
C ALA A 105 -6.76 -6.23 -15.00
N ILE A 106 -8.09 -6.34 -14.84
CA ILE A 106 -8.77 -6.59 -13.57
C ILE A 106 -9.18 -8.05 -13.51
N GLU A 107 -8.61 -8.78 -12.56
CA GLU A 107 -8.91 -10.21 -12.38
C GLU A 107 -10.33 -10.40 -11.84
N THR A 108 -11.17 -11.09 -12.59
CA THR A 108 -12.55 -11.40 -12.24
C THR A 108 -12.79 -12.90 -12.18
N LYS A 109 -13.78 -13.33 -11.41
CA LYS A 109 -14.24 -14.71 -11.27
C LYS A 109 -15.76 -14.77 -11.36
N ASP A 110 -16.27 -15.82 -12.03
CA ASP A 110 -17.72 -16.06 -12.03
C ASP A 110 -18.24 -16.22 -10.60
N ARG A 111 -19.26 -15.44 -10.24
CA ARG A 111 -19.77 -15.36 -8.86
C ARG A 111 -20.31 -16.68 -8.36
N ASP A 112 -21.19 -17.31 -9.12
CA ASP A 112 -21.93 -18.48 -8.64
C ASP A 112 -21.03 -19.72 -8.56
N ALA A 113 -20.18 -19.91 -9.55
CA ALA A 113 -19.21 -21.00 -9.55
C ALA A 113 -18.19 -20.85 -8.40
N MET A 114 -17.69 -19.62 -8.18
CA MET A 114 -16.67 -19.38 -7.15
C MET A 114 -17.24 -19.47 -5.74
N LEU A 115 -18.46 -19.00 -5.50
CA LEU A 115 -19.10 -19.14 -4.17
C LEU A 115 -19.32 -20.60 -3.80
N LYS A 116 -19.69 -21.46 -4.77
CA LYS A 116 -19.77 -22.91 -4.54
C LYS A 116 -18.41 -23.53 -4.23
N ASP A 117 -17.34 -23.14 -4.95
CA ASP A 117 -15.97 -23.60 -4.67
C ASP A 117 -15.53 -23.17 -3.26
N LEU A 118 -15.78 -21.92 -2.88
CA LEU A 118 -15.47 -21.41 -1.55
C LEU A 118 -16.23 -22.15 -0.44
N GLU A 119 -17.51 -22.41 -0.62
CA GLU A 119 -18.32 -23.17 0.36
C GLU A 119 -17.72 -24.56 0.61
N LEU A 120 -17.32 -25.27 -0.45
CA LEU A 120 -16.65 -26.56 -0.35
C LEU A 120 -15.28 -26.48 0.33
N ILE A 121 -14.53 -25.42 0.08
CA ILE A 121 -13.19 -25.23 0.69
C ILE A 121 -13.30 -24.86 2.17
N PHE A 122 -14.24 -23.98 2.55
CA PHE A 122 -14.39 -23.51 3.93
C PHE A 122 -15.14 -24.49 4.83
N LYS A 123 -15.89 -25.45 4.27
CA LYS A 123 -16.63 -26.43 5.06
C LYS A 123 -15.68 -27.20 5.98
N ASP A 124 -15.94 -27.11 7.27
CA ASP A 124 -15.17 -27.77 8.35
C ASP A 124 -13.68 -27.40 8.41
N ILE A 125 -13.24 -26.33 7.73
CA ILE A 125 -11.81 -25.99 7.60
C ILE A 125 -11.15 -25.62 8.94
N MET A 126 -11.94 -25.17 9.91
CA MET A 126 -11.47 -24.83 11.26
C MET A 126 -11.74 -25.92 12.30
N LYS A 127 -12.12 -27.12 11.86
CA LYS A 127 -12.36 -28.24 12.78
C LYS A 127 -11.11 -28.54 13.61
N GLY A 128 -11.27 -28.60 14.94
CA GLY A 128 -10.15 -28.77 15.87
C GLY A 128 -9.31 -27.53 16.15
N LYS A 129 -9.64 -26.40 15.54
CA LYS A 129 -8.91 -25.13 15.70
C LYS A 129 -9.74 -24.09 16.47
N GLU A 130 -9.07 -23.03 16.90
CA GLU A 130 -9.70 -21.84 17.48
C GLU A 130 -9.95 -20.81 16.37
N MET A 131 -11.14 -20.23 16.35
CA MET A 131 -11.54 -19.11 15.50
C MET A 131 -11.39 -17.80 16.28
N PHE A 132 -10.64 -16.87 15.75
CA PHE A 132 -10.52 -15.50 16.27
C PHE A 132 -11.51 -14.59 15.53
N VAL A 133 -12.31 -13.84 16.28
CA VAL A 133 -13.20 -12.78 15.80
C VAL A 133 -12.67 -11.45 16.34
N CYS A 134 -12.04 -10.68 15.48
CA CYS A 134 -11.35 -9.43 15.86
C CYS A 134 -12.01 -8.22 15.18
N PHE A 135 -12.06 -7.10 15.89
CA PHE A 135 -12.68 -5.86 15.44
C PHE A 135 -11.63 -4.78 15.22
N PHE A 136 -11.71 -4.11 14.08
CA PHE A 136 -10.77 -3.06 13.71
C PHE A 136 -11.51 -1.86 13.14
N CYS A 137 -10.81 -0.72 13.08
CA CYS A 137 -11.26 0.48 12.40
C CYS A 137 -10.23 0.89 11.35
N LEU A 138 -10.67 1.00 10.10
CA LEU A 138 -9.89 1.63 9.04
C LEU A 138 -10.10 3.14 9.08
N GLY A 139 -8.99 3.89 9.07
CA GLY A 139 -9.00 5.32 9.35
C GLY A 139 -9.10 5.62 10.86
N PRO A 140 -9.03 6.92 11.25
CA PRO A 140 -9.17 7.36 12.64
C PRO A 140 -10.54 6.98 13.22
N THR A 141 -10.58 6.64 14.50
CA THR A 141 -11.86 6.41 15.21
C THR A 141 -12.61 7.72 15.46
N LYS A 142 -13.89 7.66 15.70
CA LYS A 142 -14.77 8.84 15.92
C LYS A 142 -14.76 9.86 14.78
N SER A 143 -14.51 9.39 13.58
CA SER A 143 -14.30 10.15 12.36
C SER A 143 -15.35 9.79 11.30
N GLU A 144 -15.59 10.70 10.34
CA GLU A 144 -16.35 10.40 9.12
C GLU A 144 -15.59 9.40 8.23
N PHE A 145 -14.28 9.30 8.40
CA PHE A 145 -13.43 8.33 7.71
C PHE A 145 -13.47 6.94 8.33
N SER A 146 -14.04 6.77 9.54
CA SER A 146 -14.08 5.50 10.24
C SER A 146 -14.86 4.44 9.47
N ILE A 147 -14.22 3.31 9.15
CA ILE A 147 -14.88 2.15 8.58
C ILE A 147 -14.67 0.97 9.53
N PRO A 148 -15.72 0.53 10.25
CA PRO A 148 -15.64 -0.67 11.07
C PRO A 148 -15.35 -1.91 10.23
N CYS A 149 -14.53 -2.80 10.74
CA CYS A 149 -14.17 -4.06 10.09
C CYS A 149 -14.22 -5.21 11.08
N VAL A 150 -14.59 -6.39 10.59
CA VAL A 150 -14.48 -7.65 11.33
C VAL A 150 -13.61 -8.63 10.56
N GLN A 151 -12.56 -9.13 11.22
CA GLN A 151 -11.71 -10.21 10.72
C GLN A 151 -12.06 -11.49 11.48
N ILE A 152 -12.40 -12.54 10.73
CA ILE A 152 -12.52 -13.91 11.22
C ILE A 152 -11.36 -14.72 10.67
N THR A 153 -10.59 -15.40 11.54
CA THR A 153 -9.43 -16.20 11.12
C THR A 153 -9.14 -17.34 12.10
N ASP A 154 -8.55 -18.43 11.63
CA ASP A 154 -7.96 -19.49 12.47
C ASP A 154 -6.43 -19.32 12.68
N SER A 155 -5.85 -18.25 12.14
CA SER A 155 -4.45 -17.93 12.30
C SER A 155 -4.24 -16.85 13.36
N SER A 156 -3.58 -17.22 14.44
CA SER A 156 -3.19 -16.29 15.50
C SER A 156 -2.11 -15.30 15.02
N TYR A 157 -1.27 -15.68 14.08
CA TYR A 157 -0.32 -14.77 13.42
C TYR A 157 -1.02 -13.66 12.64
N VAL A 158 -2.07 -13.99 11.88
CA VAL A 158 -2.86 -12.98 11.14
C VAL A 158 -3.54 -12.04 12.12
N ALA A 159 -4.23 -12.56 13.13
CA ALA A 159 -4.86 -11.75 14.16
C ALA A 159 -3.85 -10.83 14.89
N HIS A 160 -2.67 -11.35 15.25
CA HIS A 160 -1.61 -10.56 15.89
C HIS A 160 -1.06 -9.47 14.95
N SER A 161 -0.77 -9.82 13.69
CA SER A 161 -0.31 -8.85 12.69
C SER A 161 -1.28 -7.66 12.53
N GLU A 162 -2.57 -7.94 12.52
CA GLU A 162 -3.60 -6.92 12.37
C GLU A 162 -3.71 -6.01 13.60
N THR A 163 -3.42 -6.50 14.82
CA THR A 163 -3.35 -5.64 16.02
C THR A 163 -2.21 -4.62 15.96
N LEU A 164 -1.12 -4.93 15.23
CA LEU A 164 -0.02 -3.99 15.00
C LEU A 164 -0.32 -2.99 13.88
N LEU A 165 -1.08 -3.42 12.89
CA LEU A 165 -1.31 -2.65 11.66
C LEU A 165 -2.52 -1.73 11.74
N TYR A 166 -3.56 -2.08 12.51
CA TYR A 166 -4.84 -1.37 12.49
C TYR A 166 -5.24 -0.85 13.85
N ARG A 167 -6.11 0.17 13.83
CA ARG A 167 -6.69 0.75 15.04
C ARG A 167 -7.66 -0.23 15.68
N PRO A 168 -7.68 -0.33 17.02
CA PRO A 168 -8.73 -1.04 17.74
C PRO A 168 -10.10 -0.55 17.30
N GLY A 169 -11.00 -1.47 16.99
CA GLY A 169 -12.29 -1.15 16.39
C GLY A 169 -13.48 -1.35 17.31
N TYR A 170 -13.32 -2.09 18.40
CA TYR A 170 -14.44 -2.53 19.23
C TYR A 170 -15.32 -1.38 19.75
N GLU A 171 -14.73 -0.33 20.29
CA GLU A 171 -15.50 0.84 20.79
C GLU A 171 -16.17 1.62 19.63
N GLU A 172 -15.57 1.67 18.44
CA GLU A 172 -16.21 2.26 17.28
C GLU A 172 -17.42 1.43 16.81
N TRP A 173 -17.31 0.10 16.87
CA TRP A 173 -18.42 -0.81 16.62
C TRP A 173 -19.58 -0.62 17.63
N VAL A 174 -19.27 -0.52 18.92
CA VAL A 174 -20.27 -0.27 19.97
C VAL A 174 -20.97 1.07 19.75
N LYS A 175 -20.21 2.11 19.39
CA LYS A 175 -20.75 3.45 19.08
C LYS A 175 -21.69 3.46 17.89
N GLN A 176 -21.31 2.77 16.79
CA GLN A 176 -22.11 2.72 15.58
C GLN A 176 -23.29 1.73 15.69
N GLY A 177 -23.12 0.66 16.46
CA GLY A 177 -24.12 -0.34 16.76
C GLY A 177 -24.81 -0.90 15.49
N PRO A 178 -26.17 -0.97 15.47
CA PRO A 178 -26.89 -1.53 14.33
C PRO A 178 -26.78 -0.71 13.03
N LYS A 179 -26.26 0.53 13.09
CA LYS A 179 -26.07 1.39 11.92
C LYS A 179 -24.73 1.20 11.25
N ALA A 180 -23.83 0.41 11.84
CA ALA A 180 -22.49 0.20 11.29
C ALA A 180 -22.54 -0.39 9.87
N ARG A 181 -21.96 0.31 8.91
CA ARG A 181 -21.69 -0.17 7.55
C ARG A 181 -20.25 -0.66 7.52
N PHE A 182 -20.05 -1.95 7.60
CA PHE A 182 -18.76 -2.56 7.87
C PHE A 182 -18.23 -3.46 6.75
N LEU A 183 -16.92 -3.68 6.76
CA LEU A 183 -16.26 -4.64 5.88
C LEU A 183 -16.01 -5.95 6.62
N LYS A 184 -16.12 -7.06 5.90
CA LYS A 184 -16.02 -8.42 6.41
C LYS A 184 -14.84 -9.15 5.81
N PHE A 185 -14.12 -9.91 6.62
CA PHE A 185 -13.00 -10.72 6.19
C PHE A 185 -13.08 -12.10 6.83
N LEU A 186 -13.07 -13.13 5.98
CA LEU A 186 -13.00 -14.53 6.39
C LEU A 186 -11.70 -15.11 5.86
N HIS A 187 -10.83 -15.54 6.77
CA HIS A 187 -9.55 -16.15 6.46
C HIS A 187 -9.39 -17.49 7.16
N SER A 188 -8.74 -18.44 6.50
CA SER A 188 -8.20 -19.65 7.10
C SER A 188 -6.86 -19.99 6.47
N ALA A 189 -5.86 -20.26 7.31
CA ALA A 189 -4.57 -20.79 6.86
C ALA A 189 -4.69 -22.21 6.29
N GLY A 190 -5.82 -22.87 6.47
CA GLY A 190 -6.04 -24.26 6.06
C GLY A 190 -5.21 -25.25 6.87
N GLU A 191 -4.87 -26.40 6.30
CA GLU A 191 -4.02 -27.39 6.93
C GLU A 191 -2.57 -26.92 6.93
N LEU A 192 -1.90 -27.01 8.07
CA LEU A 192 -0.50 -26.66 8.26
C LEU A 192 0.37 -27.92 8.35
N ASP A 193 1.60 -27.83 7.88
CA ASP A 193 2.63 -28.83 8.07
C ASP A 193 3.28 -28.74 9.47
N ASP A 194 4.28 -29.57 9.74
CA ASP A 194 5.02 -29.58 11.02
C ASP A 194 5.77 -28.28 11.29
N ARG A 195 6.10 -27.52 10.25
CA ARG A 195 6.73 -26.21 10.32
C ARG A 195 5.72 -25.05 10.47
N LYS A 196 4.44 -25.40 10.61
CA LYS A 196 3.34 -24.44 10.67
C LYS A 196 3.18 -23.62 9.41
N THR A 197 3.55 -24.17 8.25
CA THR A 197 3.32 -23.54 6.95
C THR A 197 2.16 -24.21 6.19
N CYS A 198 1.46 -23.43 5.37
CA CYS A 198 0.29 -23.87 4.64
C CYS A 198 0.61 -24.99 3.63
N LYS A 199 -0.18 -26.09 3.63
CA LYS A 199 0.00 -27.25 2.73
C LYS A 199 -0.71 -27.10 1.39
N ASN A 200 -1.95 -26.62 1.39
CA ASN A 200 -2.88 -26.75 0.26
C ASN A 200 -2.87 -25.52 -0.65
N LEU A 201 -1.70 -25.10 -1.10
CA LEU A 201 -1.52 -23.89 -1.92
C LEU A 201 -2.22 -23.98 -3.28
N ASP A 202 -2.45 -25.18 -3.81
CA ASP A 202 -3.20 -25.44 -5.05
C ASP A 202 -4.68 -25.05 -4.90
N ARG A 203 -5.21 -25.13 -3.68
CA ARG A 203 -6.57 -24.72 -3.33
C ARG A 203 -6.65 -23.31 -2.74
N ARG A 204 -5.61 -22.49 -2.87
CA ARG A 204 -5.59 -21.11 -2.43
C ARG A 204 -6.61 -20.27 -3.20
N ARG A 205 -7.37 -19.44 -2.47
CA ARG A 205 -8.31 -18.46 -3.05
C ARG A 205 -8.25 -17.15 -2.27
N ILE A 206 -8.18 -16.05 -2.99
CA ILE A 206 -8.29 -14.69 -2.44
C ILE A 206 -9.41 -13.98 -3.24
N ILE A 207 -10.61 -13.98 -2.72
CA ILE A 207 -11.81 -13.60 -3.47
C ILE A 207 -12.50 -12.41 -2.82
N ILE A 208 -12.78 -11.40 -3.63
CA ILE A 208 -13.40 -10.15 -3.23
C ILE A 208 -14.88 -10.14 -3.68
N ASP A 209 -15.79 -10.22 -2.73
CA ASP A 209 -17.23 -10.06 -2.93
C ASP A 209 -17.63 -8.61 -2.67
N LEU A 210 -17.69 -7.82 -3.73
CA LEU A 210 -18.05 -6.40 -3.65
C LEU A 210 -19.50 -6.18 -3.23
N GLU A 211 -20.41 -7.08 -3.58
CA GLU A 211 -21.83 -6.96 -3.23
C GLU A 211 -22.06 -7.11 -1.73
N ASN A 212 -21.37 -8.06 -1.11
CA ASN A 212 -21.50 -8.33 0.32
C ASN A 212 -20.45 -7.63 1.17
N SER A 213 -19.57 -6.81 0.58
CA SER A 213 -18.43 -6.18 1.26
C SER A 213 -17.62 -7.21 2.07
N LEU A 214 -17.29 -8.32 1.42
CA LEU A 214 -16.65 -9.49 2.05
C LEU A 214 -15.44 -9.95 1.24
N VAL A 215 -14.34 -10.24 1.92
CA VAL A 215 -13.18 -10.91 1.36
C VAL A 215 -13.07 -12.30 1.95
N TYR A 216 -12.88 -13.28 1.06
CA TYR A 216 -12.50 -14.64 1.39
C TYR A 216 -11.00 -14.83 1.08
N SER A 217 -10.26 -15.33 2.05
CA SER A 217 -8.86 -15.70 1.87
C SER A 217 -8.61 -17.06 2.50
N VAL A 218 -8.11 -18.02 1.74
CA VAL A 218 -7.96 -19.39 2.22
C VAL A 218 -6.74 -20.08 1.64
N ASN A 219 -6.16 -21.00 2.45
CA ASN A 219 -4.96 -21.77 2.13
C ASN A 219 -3.75 -20.89 1.79
N THR A 220 -3.50 -19.87 2.61
CA THR A 220 -2.38 -18.95 2.51
C THR A 220 -2.09 -18.35 3.88
N GLN A 221 -0.84 -18.02 4.16
CA GLN A 221 -0.40 -17.30 5.36
C GLN A 221 0.35 -16.03 5.03
N TYR A 222 0.78 -15.86 3.78
CA TYR A 222 1.49 -14.65 3.37
C TYR A 222 0.65 -13.39 3.63
N GLY A 223 1.19 -12.47 4.44
CA GLY A 223 0.45 -11.29 4.92
C GLY A 223 -0.22 -10.46 3.83
N GLY A 224 0.36 -10.39 2.62
CA GLY A 224 -0.24 -9.70 1.47
C GLY A 224 -1.52 -10.36 0.93
N ASN A 225 -1.75 -11.63 1.27
CA ASN A 225 -2.95 -12.39 0.91
C ASN A 225 -3.93 -12.54 2.08
N THR A 226 -3.46 -12.47 3.33
CA THR A 226 -4.22 -12.84 4.54
C THR A 226 -4.62 -11.67 5.41
N ILE A 227 -3.82 -10.60 5.45
CA ILE A 227 -4.16 -9.37 6.18
C ILE A 227 -5.25 -8.67 5.38
N GLY A 228 -6.50 -9.04 5.69
CA GLY A 228 -7.70 -8.64 4.94
C GLY A 228 -7.88 -7.13 4.87
N LEU A 229 -7.55 -6.45 5.96
CA LEU A 229 -7.75 -5.02 6.13
C LEU A 229 -6.79 -4.14 5.31
N LYS A 230 -5.78 -4.71 4.66
CA LYS A 230 -4.81 -3.97 3.83
C LYS A 230 -5.29 -3.78 2.38
N LYS A 231 -4.59 -4.33 1.43
CA LYS A 231 -4.91 -4.21 -0.02
C LYS A 231 -6.21 -4.88 -0.42
N LEU A 232 -6.69 -5.85 0.36
CA LEU A 232 -7.98 -6.50 0.12
C LEU A 232 -9.13 -5.57 0.52
N ALA A 233 -9.06 -4.95 1.71
CA ALA A 233 -10.00 -3.91 2.12
C ALA A 233 -9.99 -2.70 1.19
N MET A 234 -8.83 -2.33 0.67
CA MET A 234 -8.70 -1.23 -0.30
C MET A 234 -9.61 -1.43 -1.51
N ARG A 235 -9.73 -2.67 -2.02
CA ARG A 235 -10.63 -2.98 -3.14
C ARG A 235 -12.10 -2.74 -2.77
N LEU A 236 -12.53 -3.14 -1.58
CA LEU A 236 -13.88 -2.87 -1.07
C LEU A 236 -14.12 -1.36 -0.90
N ALA A 237 -13.11 -0.65 -0.38
CA ALA A 237 -13.17 0.79 -0.15
C ALA A 237 -13.17 1.61 -1.46
N ILE A 238 -12.45 1.18 -2.52
CA ILE A 238 -12.52 1.80 -3.86
C ILE A 238 -13.95 1.71 -4.40
N LYS A 239 -14.58 0.54 -4.32
CA LYS A 239 -15.99 0.38 -4.75
C LYS A 239 -16.92 1.27 -3.95
N ARG A 240 -16.80 1.26 -2.61
CA ARG A 240 -17.61 2.09 -1.73
C ARG A 240 -17.39 3.59 -1.97
N GLY A 241 -16.13 4.01 -2.09
CA GLY A 241 -15.76 5.39 -2.36
C GLY A 241 -16.32 5.91 -3.70
N SER A 242 -16.29 5.08 -4.74
CA SER A 242 -16.87 5.44 -6.05
C SER A 242 -18.38 5.68 -5.99
N GLN A 243 -19.09 5.04 -5.07
CA GLN A 243 -20.53 5.22 -4.85
C GLN A 243 -20.86 6.40 -3.93
N GLU A 244 -19.97 6.73 -3.00
CA GLU A 244 -20.17 7.76 -1.98
C GLU A 244 -19.44 9.08 -2.30
N GLY A 245 -18.69 9.15 -3.41
CA GLY A 245 -18.01 10.37 -3.87
C GLY A 245 -16.71 10.69 -3.12
N TRP A 246 -15.99 9.69 -2.61
CA TRP A 246 -14.67 9.83 -2.01
C TRP A 246 -13.66 8.85 -2.64
N LEU A 247 -12.38 9.10 -2.42
CA LEU A 247 -11.31 8.30 -3.03
C LEU A 247 -10.58 7.43 -2.00
N THR A 248 -10.20 6.24 -2.45
CA THR A 248 -9.28 5.33 -1.78
C THR A 248 -8.06 5.13 -2.65
N GLU A 249 -6.90 5.57 -2.16
CA GLU A 249 -5.71 5.64 -2.97
C GLU A 249 -4.54 4.86 -2.37
N HIS A 250 -3.76 4.22 -3.25
CA HIS A 250 -2.48 3.60 -2.90
C HIS A 250 -1.41 4.67 -2.73
N MET A 251 -1.57 5.49 -1.70
CA MET A 251 -0.75 6.67 -1.46
C MET A 251 -0.20 6.69 -0.04
N LEU A 252 1.06 7.09 0.08
CA LEU A 252 1.60 7.60 1.34
C LEU A 252 0.89 8.90 1.73
N LEU A 253 0.94 9.26 3.00
CA LEU A 253 0.54 10.55 3.53
C LEU A 253 1.63 11.05 4.48
N MET A 254 2.18 12.23 4.22
CA MET A 254 3.31 12.78 4.97
C MET A 254 3.20 14.28 5.15
N GLY A 255 3.78 14.79 6.23
CA GLY A 255 3.93 16.22 6.50
C GLY A 255 5.31 16.73 6.05
N ILE A 256 5.34 17.74 5.20
CA ILE A 256 6.56 18.43 4.78
C ILE A 256 6.68 19.73 5.56
N HIS A 257 7.78 19.87 6.29
CA HIS A 257 8.04 21.02 7.15
C HIS A 257 8.57 22.19 6.33
N GLY A 258 7.77 23.24 6.25
CA GLY A 258 8.12 24.52 5.63
C GLY A 258 8.69 25.52 6.61
N PRO A 259 8.93 26.77 6.14
CA PRO A 259 9.40 27.85 6.99
C PRO A 259 8.44 28.18 8.14
N LYS A 260 8.99 28.69 9.25
CA LYS A 260 8.23 29.18 10.43
C LYS A 260 7.33 28.12 11.09
N GLY A 261 7.72 26.84 11.02
CA GLY A 261 6.96 25.74 11.65
C GLY A 261 5.71 25.31 10.89
N ARG A 262 5.49 25.78 9.67
CA ARG A 262 4.40 25.30 8.81
C ARG A 262 4.61 23.84 8.44
N VAL A 263 3.54 23.05 8.46
CA VAL A 263 3.53 21.68 7.93
C VAL A 263 2.50 21.61 6.81
N THR A 264 2.92 21.15 5.64
CA THR A 264 2.06 20.96 4.48
C THR A 264 1.97 19.47 4.17
N TYR A 265 0.74 18.93 4.10
CA TYR A 265 0.56 17.49 3.90
C TYR A 265 0.47 17.14 2.42
N PHE A 266 1.23 16.11 2.06
CA PHE A 266 1.27 15.56 0.71
C PHE A 266 0.82 14.12 0.71
N THR A 267 0.03 13.74 -0.31
CA THR A 267 -0.18 12.34 -0.67
C THR A 267 0.70 11.96 -1.86
N GLY A 268 1.15 10.70 -1.93
CA GLY A 268 2.02 10.28 -3.02
C GLY A 268 1.81 8.85 -3.47
N ALA A 269 1.55 8.67 -4.77
CA ALA A 269 1.38 7.37 -5.40
C ALA A 269 2.65 6.93 -6.13
N PHE A 270 3.14 5.74 -5.80
CA PHE A 270 4.34 5.15 -6.40
C PHE A 270 4.13 3.64 -6.61
N PRO A 271 4.42 3.10 -7.79
CA PRO A 271 4.53 1.66 -7.99
C PRO A 271 5.56 1.02 -7.05
N SER A 272 5.49 -0.30 -6.89
CA SER A 272 6.42 -1.04 -6.04
C SER A 272 7.88 -0.74 -6.41
N LEU A 273 8.75 -0.59 -5.39
CA LEU A 273 10.18 -0.27 -5.53
C LEU A 273 10.49 1.06 -6.24
N CYS A 274 9.54 1.97 -6.33
CA CYS A 274 9.74 3.32 -6.91
C CYS A 274 9.99 4.40 -5.86
N GLY A 275 10.25 4.03 -4.61
CA GLY A 275 10.67 4.96 -3.57
C GLY A 275 9.56 5.47 -2.64
N LYS A 276 8.35 4.84 -2.62
CA LYS A 276 7.24 5.26 -1.75
C LYS A 276 7.65 5.29 -0.27
N THR A 277 8.06 4.17 0.30
CA THR A 277 8.44 4.06 1.71
C THR A 277 9.63 4.95 2.05
N SER A 278 10.67 4.97 1.19
CA SER A 278 11.84 5.85 1.41
C SER A 278 11.50 7.35 1.27
N THR A 279 10.37 7.70 0.65
CA THR A 279 9.83 9.07 0.64
C THR A 279 9.05 9.35 1.92
N ALA A 280 8.21 8.42 2.38
CA ALA A 280 7.50 8.54 3.65
C ALA A 280 8.45 8.68 4.86
N MET A 281 9.68 8.16 4.74
CA MET A 281 10.73 8.19 5.76
C MET A 281 11.79 9.26 5.53
N LEU A 282 11.45 10.35 4.80
CA LEU A 282 12.39 11.45 4.57
C LEU A 282 12.86 12.08 5.88
N GLU A 283 14.16 12.22 6.02
CA GLU A 283 14.77 12.88 7.19
C GLU A 283 14.30 14.33 7.31
N GLY A 284 13.87 14.72 8.52
CA GLY A 284 13.35 16.05 8.81
C GLY A 284 11.88 16.26 8.45
N GLU A 285 11.20 15.21 7.94
CA GLU A 285 9.78 15.22 7.62
C GLU A 285 9.03 14.21 8.48
N THR A 286 7.69 14.30 8.52
CA THR A 286 6.86 13.42 9.35
C THR A 286 5.99 12.48 8.50
N ILE A 287 5.82 11.25 9.00
CA ILE A 287 4.93 10.26 8.38
C ILE A 287 3.57 10.23 9.08
N VAL A 288 2.49 10.32 8.30
CA VAL A 288 1.13 10.02 8.75
C VAL A 288 0.74 8.61 8.34
N GLY A 289 1.17 8.17 7.16
CA GLY A 289 0.94 6.81 6.67
C GLY A 289 1.78 6.45 5.44
N ASP A 290 2.11 5.17 5.31
CA ASP A 290 3.01 4.69 4.24
C ASP A 290 2.29 4.21 2.99
N ASP A 291 1.04 3.73 3.09
CA ASP A 291 0.55 2.82 2.04
C ASP A 291 -0.83 3.14 1.47
N ILE A 292 -1.84 3.44 2.30
CA ILE A 292 -3.22 3.63 1.87
C ILE A 292 -3.80 4.88 2.53
N SER A 293 -4.38 5.75 1.71
CA SER A 293 -5.05 6.97 2.16
C SER A 293 -6.50 7.02 1.71
N TYR A 294 -7.40 7.49 2.58
CA TYR A 294 -8.74 7.89 2.22
C TYR A 294 -8.78 9.41 2.07
N LEU A 295 -9.35 9.88 0.95
CA LEU A 295 -9.49 11.30 0.64
C LEU A 295 -10.98 11.66 0.54
N ARG A 296 -11.39 12.69 1.26
CA ARG A 296 -12.76 13.22 1.22
C ARG A 296 -12.76 14.72 0.97
N LYS A 297 -13.80 15.18 0.29
CA LYS A 297 -14.08 16.63 0.19
C LYS A 297 -14.80 17.07 1.44
N LYS A 298 -14.25 18.07 2.11
CA LYS A 298 -14.85 18.67 3.30
C LYS A 298 -14.46 20.14 3.39
N ASP A 299 -15.42 21.00 3.70
CA ASP A 299 -15.21 22.43 3.90
C ASP A 299 -14.48 23.11 2.71
N GLY A 300 -14.87 22.74 1.47
CA GLY A 300 -14.24 23.26 0.24
C GLY A 300 -12.83 22.76 -0.07
N MET A 301 -12.30 21.82 0.70
CA MET A 301 -10.94 21.29 0.61
C MET A 301 -10.92 19.77 0.50
N ILE A 302 -9.78 19.21 0.10
CA ILE A 302 -9.49 17.78 0.21
C ILE A 302 -8.84 17.51 1.55
N ARG A 303 -9.43 16.59 2.31
CA ARG A 303 -8.83 16.05 3.53
C ARG A 303 -8.47 14.59 3.35
N ALA A 304 -7.33 14.19 3.91
CA ALA A 304 -6.84 12.83 3.86
C ALA A 304 -6.59 12.27 5.26
N VAL A 305 -6.75 10.95 5.37
CA VAL A 305 -6.35 10.19 6.56
C VAL A 305 -5.54 8.96 6.14
N ASN A 306 -4.65 8.52 7.02
CA ASN A 306 -4.04 7.21 6.91
C ASN A 306 -5.02 6.12 7.38
N VAL A 307 -5.18 5.10 6.57
CA VAL A 307 -6.05 3.96 6.86
C VAL A 307 -5.51 3.09 7.98
N GLU A 308 -4.20 2.92 8.03
CA GLU A 308 -3.46 2.03 8.93
C GLU A 308 -2.86 2.80 10.12
N LYS A 309 -2.41 2.09 11.16
CA LYS A 309 -1.54 2.62 12.22
C LYS A 309 -0.18 1.93 12.29
N GLY A 310 0.08 1.00 11.38
CA GLY A 310 1.31 0.22 11.31
C GLY A 310 1.82 0.11 9.87
N MET A 311 2.93 -0.57 9.73
CA MET A 311 3.62 -0.81 8.47
C MET A 311 3.89 -2.30 8.27
N PHE A 312 3.58 -2.83 7.08
CA PHE A 312 3.99 -4.13 6.59
C PHE A 312 5.04 -3.92 5.51
N GLY A 313 6.28 -3.64 5.94
CA GLY A 313 7.38 -3.20 5.09
C GLY A 313 8.14 -4.34 4.42
N ILE A 314 8.68 -4.10 3.22
CA ILE A 314 9.72 -4.95 2.63
C ILE A 314 11.01 -4.68 3.38
N ILE A 315 11.70 -5.75 3.85
CA ILE A 315 12.94 -5.59 4.60
C ILE A 315 14.19 -5.70 3.74
N GLN A 316 14.09 -6.26 2.53
CA GLN A 316 15.22 -6.38 1.62
C GLN A 316 15.85 -5.00 1.33
N GLY A 317 17.17 -4.92 1.50
CA GLY A 317 17.95 -3.72 1.23
C GLY A 317 17.90 -2.66 2.32
N VAL A 318 17.10 -2.85 3.39
CA VAL A 318 17.10 -1.94 4.55
C VAL A 318 18.46 -2.02 5.25
N ASN A 319 19.14 -0.89 5.37
CA ASN A 319 20.47 -0.76 5.97
C ASN A 319 20.59 0.55 6.76
N SER A 320 21.62 0.63 7.61
CA SER A 320 21.79 1.77 8.54
C SER A 320 22.09 3.09 7.84
N LYS A 321 22.70 3.04 6.65
CA LYS A 321 23.10 4.23 5.90
C LYS A 321 21.94 4.84 5.10
N ASP A 322 21.20 3.99 4.38
CA ASP A 322 20.17 4.44 3.46
C ASP A 322 18.79 4.63 4.13
N ASP A 323 18.52 3.85 5.21
CA ASP A 323 17.22 3.80 5.87
C ASP A 323 17.35 3.92 7.41
N PRO A 324 18.02 4.96 7.96
CA PRO A 324 18.38 5.04 9.38
C PRO A 324 17.18 4.97 10.33
N SER A 325 16.04 5.59 9.99
CA SER A 325 14.82 5.55 10.80
C SER A 325 14.23 4.14 10.87
N GLN A 326 14.13 3.43 9.73
CA GLN A 326 13.67 2.05 9.70
C GLN A 326 14.64 1.14 10.44
N TRP A 327 15.94 1.29 10.17
CA TRP A 327 17.00 0.54 10.84
C TRP A 327 16.89 0.62 12.36
N LYS A 328 16.76 1.85 12.89
CA LYS A 328 16.60 2.07 14.33
C LYS A 328 15.34 1.40 14.86
N ALA A 329 14.20 1.61 14.19
CA ALA A 329 12.91 1.06 14.64
C ALA A 329 12.95 -0.48 14.71
N ILE A 330 13.45 -1.16 13.65
CA ILE A 330 13.46 -2.64 13.59
C ILE A 330 14.57 -3.31 14.40
N HIS A 331 15.48 -2.55 15.02
CA HIS A 331 16.49 -3.06 15.94
C HIS A 331 16.21 -2.69 17.41
N SER A 332 15.21 -1.83 17.66
CA SER A 332 14.82 -1.43 19.02
C SER A 332 13.88 -2.45 19.66
N PRO A 333 13.94 -2.66 20.98
CA PRO A 333 12.94 -3.47 21.69
C PRO A 333 11.52 -2.98 21.43
N GLY A 334 10.59 -3.90 21.23
CA GLY A 334 9.20 -3.59 20.90
C GLY A 334 8.53 -4.71 20.10
N GLU A 335 7.24 -4.61 19.85
CA GLU A 335 6.51 -5.61 19.07
C GLU A 335 6.81 -5.48 17.58
N ILE A 336 7.52 -6.49 17.06
CA ILE A 336 7.84 -6.61 15.63
C ILE A 336 7.71 -8.06 15.22
N ILE A 337 7.00 -8.31 14.11
CA ILE A 337 6.94 -9.63 13.48
C ILE A 337 7.79 -9.58 12.22
N PHE A 338 8.87 -10.33 12.17
CA PHE A 338 9.65 -10.55 10.94
C PHE A 338 9.07 -11.73 10.16
N SER A 339 9.00 -11.63 8.85
CA SER A 339 8.54 -12.73 7.98
C SER A 339 9.60 -13.09 6.95
N ASN A 340 9.92 -14.39 6.86
CA ASN A 340 10.79 -14.98 5.83
C ASN A 340 12.25 -14.46 5.82
N VAL A 341 12.73 -13.97 6.94
CA VAL A 341 14.13 -13.60 7.17
C VAL A 341 14.98 -14.83 7.53
N LEU A 342 16.30 -14.68 7.60
CA LEU A 342 17.17 -15.67 8.24
C LEU A 342 17.20 -15.42 9.75
N VAL A 343 16.99 -16.48 10.54
CA VAL A 343 17.18 -16.48 12.00
C VAL A 343 18.49 -17.19 12.31
N THR A 344 19.38 -16.50 13.02
CA THR A 344 20.65 -17.08 13.46
C THR A 344 20.47 -18.00 14.66
N PRO A 345 21.44 -18.91 14.99
CA PRO A 345 21.36 -19.75 16.19
C PRO A 345 21.20 -18.95 17.49
N GLU A 346 21.70 -17.73 17.55
CA GLU A 346 21.62 -16.82 18.70
C GLU A 346 20.27 -16.05 18.75
N GLY A 347 19.36 -16.29 17.80
CA GLY A 347 18.05 -15.65 17.71
C GLY A 347 18.08 -14.24 17.11
N GLY A 348 19.18 -13.86 16.46
CA GLY A 348 19.25 -12.64 15.65
C GLY A 348 18.60 -12.84 14.29
N VAL A 349 18.36 -11.75 13.56
CA VAL A 349 17.79 -11.79 12.19
C VAL A 349 18.76 -11.21 11.17
N HIS A 350 18.75 -11.81 9.96
CA HIS A 350 19.49 -11.30 8.82
C HIS A 350 18.63 -11.35 7.55
N TRP A 351 18.88 -10.42 6.60
CA TRP A 351 18.15 -10.32 5.33
C TRP A 351 19.07 -9.85 4.21
N ILE A 352 18.67 -10.05 2.98
CA ILE A 352 19.42 -9.60 1.79
C ILE A 352 19.60 -8.08 1.85
N GLY A 353 20.86 -7.63 1.80
CA GLY A 353 21.24 -6.20 1.84
C GLY A 353 21.30 -5.58 3.25
N LYS A 354 21.23 -6.39 4.32
CA LYS A 354 21.53 -5.95 5.68
C LYS A 354 23.02 -5.68 5.83
N ASP A 355 23.38 -4.71 6.70
CA ASP A 355 24.78 -4.43 7.06
C ASP A 355 25.46 -5.65 7.69
N GLY A 356 26.76 -5.79 7.46
CA GLY A 356 27.59 -6.87 7.94
C GLY A 356 27.56 -8.12 7.05
N ASP A 357 28.35 -9.11 7.46
CA ASP A 357 28.48 -10.37 6.71
C ASP A 357 27.24 -11.25 6.85
N VAL A 358 26.93 -11.98 5.77
CA VAL A 358 25.86 -12.97 5.80
C VAL A 358 26.25 -14.11 6.74
N PRO A 359 25.43 -14.47 7.76
CA PRO A 359 25.72 -15.60 8.65
C PRO A 359 25.94 -16.90 7.88
N ALA A 360 26.89 -17.72 8.30
CA ALA A 360 27.21 -18.98 7.63
C ALA A 360 26.05 -20.00 7.69
N LYS A 361 25.22 -19.94 8.75
CA LYS A 361 24.11 -20.87 8.99
C LYS A 361 22.97 -20.22 9.77
N GLY A 362 21.79 -20.80 9.68
CA GLY A 362 20.61 -20.38 10.41
C GLY A 362 19.37 -21.14 9.95
N GLU A 363 18.21 -20.57 10.18
CA GLU A 363 16.94 -21.06 9.66
C GLU A 363 16.21 -19.96 8.90
N ASN A 364 15.67 -20.30 7.73
CA ASN A 364 14.85 -19.41 6.94
C ASN A 364 13.57 -20.13 6.41
N TYR A 365 12.85 -19.50 5.50
CA TYR A 365 11.66 -20.08 4.88
C TYR A 365 11.87 -21.47 4.25
N SER A 366 13.10 -21.86 3.92
CA SER A 366 13.42 -23.19 3.38
C SER A 366 13.81 -24.22 4.48
N GLY A 367 13.71 -23.84 5.75
CA GLY A 367 14.17 -24.62 6.90
C GLY A 367 15.61 -24.32 7.29
N ALA A 368 16.34 -25.31 7.82
CA ALA A 368 17.76 -25.18 8.11
C ALA A 368 18.50 -24.72 6.86
N TRP A 369 19.26 -23.65 6.99
CA TRP A 369 19.95 -22.98 5.89
C TRP A 369 21.44 -22.82 6.21
N THR A 370 22.26 -22.99 5.15
CA THR A 370 23.69 -22.68 5.14
C THR A 370 24.02 -21.91 3.89
N ALA A 371 25.07 -21.08 3.92
CA ALA A 371 25.54 -20.38 2.74
C ALA A 371 25.83 -21.36 1.60
N GLY A 372 25.34 -21.05 0.40
CA GLY A 372 25.47 -21.92 -0.79
C GLY A 372 24.44 -23.06 -0.87
N LYS A 373 23.46 -23.15 0.04
CA LYS A 373 22.35 -24.12 -0.07
C LYS A 373 21.61 -23.98 -1.39
N LEU A 374 21.39 -25.10 -2.07
CA LEU A 374 20.67 -25.15 -3.35
C LEU A 374 19.23 -25.68 -3.14
N ASN A 375 18.31 -25.23 -3.97
CA ASN A 375 16.98 -25.82 -4.09
C ASN A 375 16.97 -27.07 -4.98
N LYS A 376 15.79 -27.67 -5.18
CA LYS A 376 15.63 -28.89 -6.01
C LYS A 376 16.01 -28.67 -7.49
N ASP A 377 15.99 -27.43 -7.97
CA ASP A 377 16.34 -27.04 -9.33
C ASP A 377 17.81 -26.62 -9.48
N GLY A 378 18.63 -26.80 -8.44
CA GLY A 378 20.04 -26.42 -8.42
C GLY A 378 20.30 -24.92 -8.27
N LYS A 379 19.28 -24.11 -7.95
CA LYS A 379 19.42 -22.67 -7.72
C LYS A 379 19.72 -22.39 -6.25
N GLU A 380 20.59 -21.42 -6.02
CA GLU A 380 20.95 -20.98 -4.66
C GLU A 380 19.73 -20.40 -3.93
N ILE A 381 19.50 -20.91 -2.71
CA ILE A 381 18.55 -20.34 -1.75
C ILE A 381 19.25 -19.23 -1.00
N LYS A 382 18.81 -17.99 -1.20
CA LYS A 382 19.35 -16.81 -0.51
C LYS A 382 19.05 -16.88 0.99
N CYS A 383 19.82 -16.14 1.80
CA CYS A 383 19.67 -16.10 3.25
C CYS A 383 18.24 -15.73 3.69
N SER A 384 17.61 -14.78 3.05
CA SER A 384 16.18 -14.44 3.23
C SER A 384 15.43 -14.49 1.90
N HIS A 385 14.10 -14.49 1.96
CA HIS A 385 13.30 -14.29 0.76
C HIS A 385 13.43 -12.84 0.26
N PRO A 386 13.47 -12.59 -1.06
CA PRO A 386 13.50 -11.21 -1.61
C PRO A 386 12.29 -10.37 -1.19
N ASN A 387 11.14 -11.01 -0.91
CA ASN A 387 9.94 -10.38 -0.39
C ASN A 387 9.76 -10.57 1.14
N ALA A 388 10.83 -10.81 1.87
CA ALA A 388 10.81 -10.83 3.34
C ALA A 388 10.29 -9.51 3.90
N ARG A 389 9.54 -9.59 5.01
CA ARG A 389 8.79 -8.46 5.56
C ARG A 389 9.07 -8.25 7.04
N PHE A 390 8.68 -7.07 7.51
CA PHE A 390 8.49 -6.78 8.93
C PHE A 390 7.14 -6.11 9.13
N THR A 391 6.48 -6.44 10.24
CA THR A 391 5.23 -5.82 10.69
C THR A 391 5.52 -5.04 11.96
N ILE A 392 5.24 -3.75 11.97
CA ILE A 392 5.55 -2.83 13.08
C ILE A 392 4.50 -1.73 13.18
N ALA A 393 4.18 -1.28 14.38
CA ALA A 393 3.35 -0.10 14.57
C ALA A 393 4.12 1.19 14.23
N LEU A 394 3.48 2.15 13.55
CA LEU A 394 4.11 3.43 13.15
C LEU A 394 4.60 4.26 14.36
N LYS A 395 4.00 4.07 15.54
CA LYS A 395 4.46 4.70 16.79
C LYS A 395 5.90 4.33 17.20
N SER A 396 6.48 3.31 16.57
CA SER A 396 7.87 2.91 16.80
C SER A 396 8.88 3.75 16.01
N PHE A 397 8.41 4.62 15.11
CA PHE A 397 9.25 5.53 14.33
C PHE A 397 9.32 6.90 14.97
N ASP A 398 10.52 7.48 15.05
CA ASP A 398 10.76 8.79 15.65
C ASP A 398 10.12 9.95 14.88
N ASN A 399 9.82 9.74 13.60
CA ASN A 399 9.22 10.75 12.71
C ASN A 399 7.72 10.57 12.53
N LEU A 400 7.03 9.85 13.44
CA LEU A 400 5.57 9.78 13.40
C LEU A 400 4.94 11.15 13.56
N ASP A 401 4.03 11.51 12.66
CA ASP A 401 3.28 12.76 12.75
C ASP A 401 2.20 12.65 13.84
N PRO A 402 2.09 13.64 14.75
CA PRO A 402 1.12 13.62 15.83
C PRO A 402 -0.34 13.60 15.35
N VAL A 403 -0.62 13.97 14.11
CA VAL A 403 -1.98 13.99 13.52
C VAL A 403 -2.44 12.63 12.96
N ILE A 404 -1.68 11.55 13.17
CA ILE A 404 -2.04 10.21 12.64
C ILE A 404 -3.47 9.77 12.99
N ASP A 405 -3.97 10.19 14.14
CA ASP A 405 -5.31 9.87 14.64
C ASP A 405 -6.27 11.07 14.62
N GLU A 406 -5.94 12.16 13.89
CA GLU A 406 -6.81 13.33 13.77
C GLU A 406 -8.13 12.95 13.08
N PRO A 407 -9.29 13.03 13.79
CA PRO A 407 -10.57 12.57 13.24
C PRO A 407 -11.05 13.35 12.00
N LYS A 408 -10.63 14.60 11.85
CA LYS A 408 -10.97 15.44 10.69
C LYS A 408 -10.08 15.16 9.48
N GLY A 409 -9.01 14.36 9.67
CA GLY A 409 -7.94 14.23 8.70
C GLY A 409 -7.16 15.53 8.50
N VAL A 410 -6.14 15.49 7.65
CA VAL A 410 -5.29 16.63 7.31
C VAL A 410 -5.69 17.25 5.98
N GLU A 411 -5.52 18.56 5.83
CA GLU A 411 -5.68 19.23 4.53
C GLU A 411 -4.56 18.82 3.59
N VAL A 412 -4.92 18.37 2.38
CA VAL A 412 -3.95 17.99 1.34
C VAL A 412 -3.48 19.23 0.60
N GLY A 413 -2.20 19.58 0.77
CA GLY A 413 -1.56 20.70 0.06
C GLY A 413 -1.02 20.32 -1.32
N GLY A 414 -0.71 19.04 -1.53
CA GLY A 414 -0.23 18.54 -2.82
C GLY A 414 -0.41 17.04 -3.00
N ILE A 415 -0.55 16.61 -4.26
CA ILE A 415 -0.61 15.21 -4.67
C ILE A 415 0.59 14.91 -5.56
N VAL A 416 1.30 13.82 -5.29
CA VAL A 416 2.52 13.45 -6.01
C VAL A 416 2.34 12.11 -6.70
N TYR A 417 2.69 12.05 -7.97
CA TYR A 417 2.79 10.81 -8.74
C TYR A 417 4.24 10.58 -9.13
N GLY A 418 4.79 9.41 -8.79
CA GLY A 418 6.17 9.04 -9.12
C GLY A 418 6.26 7.62 -9.65
N GLY A 419 7.19 7.41 -10.58
CA GLY A 419 7.52 6.11 -11.16
C GLY A 419 9.01 6.00 -11.43
N ARG A 420 9.46 4.81 -11.77
CA ARG A 420 10.82 4.59 -12.28
C ARG A 420 10.85 4.91 -13.76
N ASP A 421 11.56 5.96 -14.12
CA ASP A 421 11.65 6.48 -15.48
C ASP A 421 13.08 6.94 -15.76
N SER A 422 13.79 6.20 -16.59
CA SER A 422 15.22 6.40 -16.82
C SER A 422 15.53 7.53 -17.80
N ASP A 423 14.59 7.96 -18.62
CA ASP A 423 14.90 8.84 -19.77
C ASP A 423 13.88 9.94 -20.09
N THR A 424 12.66 9.92 -19.54
CA THR A 424 11.59 10.83 -20.00
C THR A 424 11.37 12.01 -19.05
N SER A 425 11.04 11.71 -17.79
CA SER A 425 10.52 12.72 -16.84
C SER A 425 11.65 13.40 -16.09
N VAL A 426 11.52 14.71 -15.90
CA VAL A 426 12.41 15.51 -15.03
C VAL A 426 12.24 15.12 -13.54
N PRO A 427 13.19 15.45 -12.64
CA PRO A 427 13.14 15.04 -11.24
C PRO A 427 11.92 15.51 -10.47
N VAL A 428 11.42 16.72 -10.74
CA VAL A 428 10.20 17.28 -10.16
C VAL A 428 9.55 18.27 -11.12
N GLU A 429 8.21 18.22 -11.22
CA GLU A 429 7.44 19.08 -12.11
C GLU A 429 6.02 19.30 -11.54
N GLU A 430 5.56 20.55 -11.50
CA GLU A 430 4.16 20.91 -11.20
C GLU A 430 3.34 20.83 -12.48
N THR A 431 2.12 20.30 -12.41
CA THR A 431 1.18 20.26 -13.55
C THR A 431 0.46 21.60 -13.72
N PHE A 432 -0.16 21.82 -14.90
CA PHE A 432 -0.84 23.10 -15.18
C PHE A 432 -2.11 23.29 -14.35
N ASP A 433 -2.88 22.21 -14.20
CA ASP A 433 -4.13 22.19 -13.45
C ASP A 433 -4.44 20.76 -12.99
N TRP A 434 -5.57 20.58 -12.30
CA TRP A 434 -6.03 19.30 -11.79
C TRP A 434 -6.22 18.26 -12.90
N THR A 435 -6.96 18.61 -13.96
CA THR A 435 -7.27 17.70 -15.07
C THR A 435 -6.01 17.25 -15.79
N HIS A 436 -5.10 18.21 -16.07
CA HIS A 436 -3.80 17.92 -16.65
C HIS A 436 -2.98 16.98 -15.75
N GLY A 437 -2.99 17.23 -14.44
CA GLY A 437 -2.24 16.40 -13.46
C GLY A 437 -2.79 14.98 -13.35
N ILE A 438 -4.10 14.83 -13.18
CA ILE A 438 -4.74 13.51 -13.12
C ILE A 438 -4.45 12.68 -14.37
N ILE A 439 -4.46 13.31 -15.56
CA ILE A 439 -4.24 12.58 -16.81
C ILE A 439 -2.75 12.33 -17.06
N THR A 440 -1.91 13.36 -17.02
CA THR A 440 -0.52 13.25 -17.49
C THR A 440 0.43 12.64 -16.47
N LYS A 441 0.14 12.77 -15.17
CA LYS A 441 0.95 12.18 -14.09
C LYS A 441 0.28 10.96 -13.47
N GLY A 442 -1.03 11.01 -13.25
CA GLY A 442 -1.78 9.91 -12.65
C GLY A 442 -2.15 8.81 -13.64
N ALA A 443 -3.05 9.08 -14.59
CA ALA A 443 -3.55 8.10 -15.55
C ALA A 443 -2.47 7.60 -16.52
N ALA A 444 -1.51 8.46 -16.89
CA ALA A 444 -0.38 8.14 -17.76
C ALA A 444 0.86 7.62 -16.99
N LEU A 445 0.71 7.20 -15.74
CA LEU A 445 1.82 6.66 -14.96
C LEU A 445 2.32 5.34 -15.56
N GLU A 446 3.58 5.32 -15.90
CA GLU A 446 4.35 4.14 -16.27
C GLU A 446 5.52 3.97 -15.30
N SER A 447 5.97 2.74 -15.10
CA SER A 447 7.15 2.45 -14.28
C SER A 447 7.98 1.33 -14.91
N GLU A 448 9.28 1.50 -14.94
CA GLU A 448 10.21 0.49 -15.39
C GLU A 448 10.33 -0.64 -14.36
N THR A 449 10.32 -1.89 -14.86
CA THR A 449 10.54 -3.09 -14.04
C THR A 449 11.98 -3.15 -13.53
N THR A 450 12.17 -3.85 -12.43
CA THR A 450 13.50 -4.09 -11.82
C THR A 450 13.85 -5.57 -11.91
N ALA A 451 15.10 -5.91 -11.69
CA ALA A 451 15.57 -7.31 -11.62
C ALA A 451 14.84 -8.16 -10.56
N ALA A 452 14.20 -7.51 -9.56
CA ALA A 452 13.36 -8.17 -8.56
C ALA A 452 11.97 -8.55 -9.09
N THR A 453 11.59 -8.05 -10.27
CA THR A 453 10.32 -8.38 -10.93
C THR A 453 10.59 -9.53 -11.91
N LEU A 454 9.72 -10.54 -11.91
CA LEU A 454 9.83 -11.66 -12.88
C LEU A 454 9.75 -11.11 -14.30
N GLY A 455 10.84 -11.23 -15.06
CA GLY A 455 10.89 -10.79 -16.44
C GLY A 455 12.17 -10.04 -16.80
N LYS A 456 12.05 -9.09 -17.72
CA LYS A 456 13.15 -8.25 -18.18
C LYS A 456 13.21 -6.97 -17.37
N GLU A 457 14.40 -6.56 -16.96
CA GLU A 457 14.65 -5.25 -16.34
C GLU A 457 14.45 -4.13 -17.37
N GLY A 458 13.95 -2.97 -16.90
CA GLY A 458 13.77 -1.78 -17.73
C GLY A 458 12.55 -1.81 -18.66
N VAL A 459 11.65 -2.76 -18.50
CA VAL A 459 10.39 -2.80 -19.27
C VAL A 459 9.39 -1.87 -18.62
N ARG A 460 8.83 -0.92 -19.38
CA ARG A 460 7.79 -0.01 -18.89
C ARG A 460 6.46 -0.72 -18.76
N GLU A 461 5.93 -0.70 -17.55
CA GLU A 461 4.61 -1.21 -17.22
C GLU A 461 3.65 -0.04 -16.96
N PHE A 462 2.50 -0.09 -17.60
CA PHE A 462 1.40 0.84 -17.37
C PHE A 462 0.75 0.55 -16.00
N ASN A 463 0.69 1.57 -15.15
CA ASN A 463 0.11 1.43 -13.82
C ASN A 463 -0.57 2.74 -13.37
N PRO A 464 -1.77 3.04 -13.89
CA PRO A 464 -2.46 4.30 -13.62
C PRO A 464 -2.60 4.53 -12.12
N MET A 465 -2.09 5.69 -11.66
CA MET A 465 -2.09 6.14 -10.27
C MET A 465 -1.49 5.12 -9.28
N SER A 466 -0.64 4.20 -9.77
CA SER A 466 -0.08 3.08 -8.96
C SER A 466 -1.14 2.16 -8.36
N ASN A 467 -2.34 2.11 -8.94
CA ASN A 467 -3.52 1.49 -8.34
C ASN A 467 -4.08 0.32 -9.13
N LEU A 468 -3.53 0.02 -10.32
CA LEU A 468 -4.06 -0.98 -11.25
C LEU A 468 -4.29 -2.35 -10.60
N ASP A 469 -3.34 -2.84 -9.81
CA ASP A 469 -3.41 -4.12 -9.11
C ASP A 469 -4.53 -4.17 -8.03
N PHE A 470 -5.10 -3.02 -7.66
CA PHE A 470 -6.07 -2.89 -6.56
C PHE A 470 -7.43 -2.39 -7.02
N LEU A 471 -7.60 -2.07 -8.29
CA LEU A 471 -8.88 -1.60 -8.80
C LEU A 471 -9.97 -2.67 -8.68
N SER A 472 -11.13 -2.23 -8.24
CA SER A 472 -12.35 -3.04 -8.10
C SER A 472 -13.52 -2.46 -8.90
N ILE A 473 -13.24 -1.43 -9.70
CA ILE A 473 -14.16 -0.79 -10.63
C ILE A 473 -13.42 -0.61 -11.96
N PRO A 474 -14.12 -0.45 -13.10
CA PRO A 474 -13.48 -0.19 -14.39
C PRO A 474 -12.50 0.98 -14.34
N ILE A 475 -11.38 0.85 -15.04
CA ILE A 475 -10.31 1.86 -15.07
C ILE A 475 -10.85 3.24 -15.47
N ALA A 476 -11.73 3.29 -16.48
CA ALA A 476 -12.37 4.54 -16.93
C ALA A 476 -13.18 5.22 -15.81
N SER A 477 -13.96 4.44 -15.05
CA SER A 477 -14.75 4.94 -13.91
C SER A 477 -13.87 5.47 -12.80
N TYR A 478 -12.75 4.80 -12.52
CA TYR A 478 -11.78 5.24 -11.52
C TYR A 478 -11.11 6.57 -11.93
N ILE A 479 -10.68 6.69 -13.19
CA ILE A 479 -10.11 7.95 -13.70
C ILE A 479 -11.15 9.07 -13.66
N GLN A 480 -12.39 8.79 -14.06
CA GLN A 480 -13.48 9.78 -14.03
C GLN A 480 -13.76 10.26 -12.59
N ALA A 481 -13.77 9.35 -11.61
CA ALA A 481 -13.93 9.72 -10.20
C ALA A 481 -12.83 10.68 -9.72
N ASN A 482 -11.56 10.43 -10.11
CA ASN A 482 -10.45 11.31 -9.80
C ASN A 482 -10.57 12.69 -10.51
N LEU A 483 -10.99 12.72 -11.78
CA LEU A 483 -11.24 13.96 -12.52
C LEU A 483 -12.35 14.80 -11.86
N ASP A 484 -13.42 14.14 -11.43
CA ASP A 484 -14.58 14.80 -10.81
C ASP A 484 -14.32 15.22 -9.36
N PHE A 485 -13.28 14.67 -8.74
CA PHE A 485 -13.02 14.89 -7.32
C PHE A 485 -12.68 16.34 -6.97
N ALA A 486 -12.07 17.09 -7.89
CA ALA A 486 -11.82 18.53 -7.67
C ALA A 486 -13.03 19.43 -7.92
N LYS A 487 -14.12 18.90 -8.49
CA LYS A 487 -15.31 19.73 -8.76
C LYS A 487 -15.92 20.26 -7.46
N GLY A 488 -16.15 21.56 -7.43
CA GLY A 488 -16.72 22.27 -6.28
C GLY A 488 -15.75 22.56 -5.13
N LEU A 489 -14.44 22.35 -5.34
CA LEU A 489 -13.43 22.81 -4.41
C LEU A 489 -13.16 24.31 -4.60
N GLU A 490 -12.99 25.05 -3.50
CA GLU A 490 -12.54 26.43 -3.54
C GLU A 490 -11.08 26.52 -4.01
N LYS A 491 -10.26 25.57 -3.53
CA LYS A 491 -8.85 25.44 -3.90
C LYS A 491 -8.49 23.96 -4.01
N ALA A 492 -8.25 23.50 -5.23
CA ALA A 492 -7.71 22.17 -5.46
C ALA A 492 -6.21 22.13 -5.07
N PRO A 493 -5.73 21.05 -4.45
CA PRO A 493 -4.30 20.86 -4.22
C PRO A 493 -3.55 20.79 -5.55
N LYS A 494 -2.30 21.23 -5.54
CA LYS A 494 -1.42 21.10 -6.70
C LYS A 494 -1.06 19.64 -6.94
N ILE A 495 -0.88 19.27 -8.22
CA ILE A 495 -0.41 17.93 -8.60
C ILE A 495 1.00 18.04 -9.15
N PHE A 496 1.86 17.15 -8.66
CA PHE A 496 3.27 17.08 -9.04
C PHE A 496 3.62 15.71 -9.60
N GLY A 497 4.54 15.69 -10.56
CA GLY A 497 5.25 14.49 -10.99
C GLY A 497 6.65 14.49 -10.39
N VAL A 498 7.12 13.33 -9.92
CA VAL A 498 8.50 13.13 -9.47
C VAL A 498 9.14 11.92 -10.14
N ASN A 499 10.45 12.01 -10.35
CA ASN A 499 11.26 10.94 -10.90
C ASN A 499 12.63 10.89 -10.22
N TYR A 500 12.91 9.81 -9.51
CA TYR A 500 14.18 9.62 -8.79
C TYR A 500 15.21 8.79 -9.56
N PHE A 501 14.87 8.33 -10.77
CA PHE A 501 15.61 7.30 -11.48
C PHE A 501 16.15 7.74 -12.84
N LEU A 502 16.14 9.06 -13.10
CA LEU A 502 16.65 9.62 -14.34
C LEU A 502 18.14 9.31 -14.51
N LYS A 503 18.51 8.85 -15.72
CA LYS A 503 19.87 8.46 -16.07
C LYS A 503 20.43 9.32 -17.19
N ASP A 504 21.74 9.39 -17.23
CA ASP A 504 22.47 9.89 -18.39
C ASP A 504 22.59 8.82 -19.48
N LYS A 505 23.23 9.18 -20.60
CA LYS A 505 23.48 8.30 -21.74
C LYS A 505 24.39 7.09 -21.42
N ASP A 506 25.17 7.18 -20.34
CA ASP A 506 26.06 6.13 -19.87
C ASP A 506 25.36 5.21 -18.84
N GLY A 507 24.07 5.44 -18.56
CA GLY A 507 23.25 4.67 -17.62
C GLY A 507 23.45 5.04 -16.14
N LYS A 508 24.20 6.10 -15.84
CA LYS A 508 24.42 6.60 -14.49
C LYS A 508 23.24 7.45 -14.04
N PHE A 509 22.80 7.27 -12.79
CA PHE A 509 21.76 8.12 -12.21
C PHE A 509 22.21 9.58 -12.12
N LEU A 510 21.35 10.49 -12.57
CA LEU A 510 21.53 11.93 -12.46
C LEU A 510 21.13 12.48 -11.10
N ASN A 511 20.37 11.72 -10.32
CA ASN A 511 19.90 12.09 -8.99
C ASN A 511 20.55 11.20 -7.93
N GLU A 512 20.89 11.77 -6.79
CA GLU A 512 21.20 11.00 -5.59
C GLU A 512 19.92 10.64 -4.82
N LYS A 513 19.97 9.60 -3.99
CA LYS A 513 18.82 9.15 -3.19
C LYS A 513 18.28 10.25 -2.25
N THR A 514 19.13 11.15 -1.79
CA THR A 514 18.80 12.24 -0.86
C THR A 514 18.20 13.47 -1.55
N ASP A 515 18.37 13.63 -2.86
CA ASP A 515 17.94 14.83 -3.61
C ASP A 515 16.41 15.03 -3.53
N LYS A 516 15.64 13.94 -3.36
CA LYS A 516 14.17 14.01 -3.17
C LYS A 516 13.75 14.90 -1.99
N ARG A 517 14.59 15.07 -0.95
CA ARG A 517 14.34 16.03 0.14
C ARG A 517 14.20 17.46 -0.40
N VAL A 518 15.03 17.82 -1.37
CA VAL A 518 15.00 19.15 -2.04
C VAL A 518 13.74 19.28 -2.88
N TRP A 519 13.36 18.21 -3.63
CA TRP A 519 12.15 18.25 -4.46
C TRP A 519 10.90 18.48 -3.62
N TYR A 520 10.76 17.82 -2.46
CA TYR A 520 9.62 18.02 -1.56
C TYR A 520 9.61 19.41 -0.92
N LYS A 521 10.77 19.98 -0.54
CA LYS A 521 10.84 21.36 -0.05
C LYS A 521 10.44 22.37 -1.12
N TRP A 522 10.83 22.14 -2.38
CA TRP A 522 10.38 22.99 -3.48
C TRP A 522 8.86 22.88 -3.69
N MET A 523 8.29 21.68 -3.71
CA MET A 523 6.86 21.47 -3.85
C MET A 523 6.07 22.13 -2.71
N GLU A 524 6.58 22.08 -1.48
CA GLU A 524 6.00 22.74 -0.33
C GLU A 524 5.95 24.26 -0.52
N ARG A 525 7.08 24.90 -0.81
CA ARG A 525 7.14 26.34 -1.09
C ARG A 525 6.26 26.72 -2.29
N ARG A 526 6.24 25.88 -3.32
CA ARG A 526 5.43 26.08 -4.51
C ARG A 526 3.93 26.01 -4.23
N SER A 527 3.49 25.14 -3.34
CA SER A 527 2.09 25.04 -2.90
C SER A 527 1.60 26.30 -2.19
N HIS A 528 2.51 27.06 -1.59
CA HIS A 528 2.24 28.34 -0.92
C HIS A 528 2.56 29.58 -1.75
N GLY A 529 3.01 29.42 -3.01
CA GLY A 529 3.34 30.54 -3.89
C GLY A 529 4.60 31.32 -3.49
N GLU A 530 5.48 30.71 -2.70
CA GLU A 530 6.72 31.35 -2.19
C GLU A 530 7.88 31.26 -3.20
N VAL A 531 7.77 30.40 -4.21
CA VAL A 531 8.75 30.27 -5.30
C VAL A 531 8.03 30.26 -6.65
N ASP A 532 8.69 30.83 -7.66
CA ASP A 532 8.23 30.78 -9.04
C ASP A 532 8.64 29.47 -9.71
N ALA A 533 8.24 29.30 -10.97
CA ALA A 533 8.60 28.15 -11.80
C ALA A 533 8.79 28.55 -13.26
N ILE A 534 9.58 27.77 -13.99
CA ILE A 534 9.76 27.88 -15.43
C ILE A 534 8.71 27.00 -16.10
N LYS A 535 7.92 27.58 -17.00
CA LYS A 535 6.89 26.86 -17.78
C LYS A 535 7.56 26.05 -18.89
N THR A 536 7.21 24.77 -18.95
CA THR A 536 7.65 23.82 -19.98
C THR A 536 6.43 23.31 -20.79
N PRO A 537 6.60 22.57 -21.86
CA PRO A 537 5.45 21.97 -22.58
C PRO A 537 4.71 20.90 -21.75
N THR A 538 5.30 20.37 -20.67
CA THR A 538 4.76 19.29 -19.86
C THR A 538 4.29 19.72 -18.47
N GLY A 539 4.61 20.95 -18.05
CA GLY A 539 4.27 21.48 -16.73
C GLY A 539 5.11 22.71 -16.37
N SER A 540 5.52 22.78 -15.10
CA SER A 540 6.36 23.86 -14.57
C SER A 540 7.47 23.27 -13.69
N ILE A 541 8.72 23.64 -13.96
CA ILE A 541 9.92 23.13 -13.27
C ILE A 541 10.52 24.21 -12.36
N PRO A 542 11.30 23.82 -11.32
CA PRO A 542 12.00 24.76 -10.45
C PRO A 542 12.96 25.69 -11.21
N LYS A 543 13.16 26.91 -10.71
CA LYS A 543 14.27 27.76 -11.13
C LYS A 543 15.58 27.27 -10.52
N TYR A 544 16.70 27.47 -11.24
CA TYR A 544 18.03 27.08 -10.78
C TYR A 544 18.40 27.68 -9.42
N ASP A 545 18.16 28.98 -9.23
CA ASP A 545 18.55 29.67 -8.00
C ASP A 545 17.78 29.14 -6.78
N ASP A 546 16.48 28.81 -6.92
CA ASP A 546 15.69 28.21 -5.85
C ASP A 546 16.24 26.83 -5.46
N LEU A 547 16.60 26.00 -6.45
CA LEU A 547 17.20 24.70 -6.17
C LEU A 547 18.58 24.81 -5.56
N LYS A 548 19.43 25.69 -6.09
CA LYS A 548 20.77 25.92 -5.53
C LYS A 548 20.70 26.29 -4.05
N GLN A 549 19.78 27.20 -3.70
CA GLN A 549 19.55 27.57 -2.31
C GLN A 549 19.06 26.38 -1.49
N LEU A 550 18.07 25.64 -1.97
CA LEU A 550 17.49 24.49 -1.26
C LEU A 550 18.51 23.36 -1.06
N PHE A 551 19.34 23.04 -2.07
CA PHE A 551 20.40 22.04 -1.92
C PHE A 551 21.38 22.42 -0.81
N LYS A 552 21.74 23.70 -0.74
CA LYS A 552 22.62 24.20 0.33
C LYS A 552 21.93 24.18 1.70
N GLU A 553 20.66 24.57 1.78
CA GLU A 553 19.89 24.59 3.03
C GLU A 553 19.64 23.18 3.57
N VAL A 554 19.18 22.26 2.72
CA VAL A 554 18.65 20.94 3.11
C VAL A 554 19.74 19.88 3.19
N LEU A 555 20.65 19.86 2.20
CA LEU A 555 21.65 18.79 2.06
C LEU A 555 23.09 19.25 2.36
N LYS A 556 23.30 20.56 2.59
CA LYS A 556 24.63 21.15 2.75
C LYS A 556 25.55 20.86 1.55
N LYS A 557 24.96 20.76 0.37
CA LYS A 557 25.59 20.37 -0.89
C LYS A 557 25.55 21.53 -1.89
N ASP A 558 26.62 21.69 -2.66
CA ASP A 558 26.61 22.60 -3.80
C ASP A 558 25.83 21.92 -4.95
N TYR A 559 25.03 22.74 -5.63
CA TYR A 559 24.26 22.33 -6.80
C TYR A 559 24.70 23.13 -8.01
N THR A 560 25.22 22.45 -9.03
CA THR A 560 25.81 23.13 -10.18
C THR A 560 24.79 23.42 -11.27
N LYS A 561 25.07 24.40 -12.11
CA LYS A 561 24.25 24.72 -13.28
C LYS A 561 24.26 23.56 -14.30
N ASP A 562 25.37 22.82 -14.35
CA ASP A 562 25.50 21.63 -15.20
C ASP A 562 24.59 20.49 -14.74
N ASP A 563 24.57 20.19 -13.43
CA ASP A 563 23.64 19.20 -12.86
C ASP A 563 22.18 19.58 -13.13
N TYR A 564 21.84 20.86 -12.90
CA TYR A 564 20.51 21.38 -13.17
C TYR A 564 20.13 21.21 -14.65
N THR A 565 21.01 21.57 -15.56
CA THR A 565 20.77 21.44 -17.01
C THR A 565 20.56 19.98 -17.40
N LYS A 566 21.40 19.06 -16.92
CA LYS A 566 21.27 17.63 -17.20
C LYS A 566 19.95 17.04 -16.66
N GLN A 567 19.57 17.42 -15.45
CA GLN A 567 18.37 16.90 -14.78
C GLN A 567 17.07 17.46 -15.37
N PHE A 568 17.03 18.76 -15.68
CA PHE A 568 15.80 19.45 -16.07
C PHE A 568 15.67 19.75 -17.57
N THR A 569 16.56 19.25 -18.42
CA THR A 569 16.38 19.28 -19.87
C THR A 569 15.10 18.51 -20.23
N VAL A 570 14.21 19.17 -20.97
CA VAL A 570 12.99 18.55 -21.51
C VAL A 570 13.35 17.67 -22.70
N ARG A 571 12.97 16.42 -22.67
CA ARG A 571 13.27 15.37 -23.66
C ARG A 571 12.06 15.12 -24.53
N ILE A 572 11.94 15.90 -25.60
CA ILE A 572 10.72 15.92 -26.45
C ILE A 572 10.44 14.56 -27.11
N PRO A 573 11.42 13.87 -27.74
CA PRO A 573 11.17 12.58 -28.38
C PRO A 573 10.63 11.52 -27.38
N GLU A 574 11.20 11.43 -26.19
CA GLU A 574 10.81 10.49 -25.14
C GLU A 574 9.40 10.82 -24.61
N CYS A 575 9.09 12.13 -24.44
CA CYS A 575 7.76 12.58 -24.05
C CYS A 575 6.69 12.22 -25.12
N LEU A 576 6.98 12.44 -26.40
CA LEU A 576 6.09 12.07 -27.51
C LEU A 576 5.88 10.55 -27.58
N ALA A 577 6.95 9.77 -27.43
CA ALA A 577 6.86 8.30 -27.39
C ALA A 577 6.00 7.80 -26.22
N LYS A 578 6.10 8.43 -25.03
CA LYS A 578 5.23 8.13 -23.89
C LYS A 578 3.75 8.41 -24.20
N ILE A 579 3.44 9.57 -24.78
CA ILE A 579 2.06 9.92 -25.16
C ILE A 579 1.48 8.88 -26.13
N GLU A 580 2.27 8.46 -27.11
CA GLU A 580 1.83 7.45 -28.09
C GLU A 580 1.53 6.11 -27.41
N ARG A 581 2.45 5.60 -26.58
CA ARG A 581 2.26 4.34 -25.84
C ARG A 581 0.99 4.39 -24.99
N VAL A 582 0.83 5.44 -24.19
CA VAL A 582 -0.33 5.62 -23.29
C VAL A 582 -1.63 5.71 -24.10
N THR A 583 -1.64 6.48 -25.22
CA THR A 583 -2.81 6.61 -26.10
C THR A 583 -3.22 5.25 -26.67
N VAL A 584 -2.25 4.44 -27.14
CA VAL A 584 -2.52 3.09 -27.65
C VAL A 584 -3.10 2.19 -26.56
N ILE A 585 -2.55 2.22 -25.34
CA ILE A 585 -3.06 1.41 -24.23
C ILE A 585 -4.52 1.77 -23.92
N TYR A 586 -4.83 3.05 -23.80
CA TYR A 586 -6.20 3.48 -23.50
C TYR A 586 -7.18 3.15 -24.62
N LYS A 587 -6.77 3.22 -25.90
CA LYS A 587 -7.61 2.85 -27.04
C LYS A 587 -7.86 1.34 -27.14
N THR A 588 -6.92 0.51 -26.68
CA THR A 588 -6.94 -0.93 -26.98
C THR A 588 -7.24 -1.81 -25.76
N LYS A 589 -6.94 -1.34 -24.54
CA LYS A 589 -7.01 -2.16 -23.31
C LYS A 589 -7.97 -1.64 -22.26
N VAL A 590 -8.46 -0.39 -22.37
CA VAL A 590 -9.36 0.22 -21.39
C VAL A 590 -10.75 0.40 -22.00
N LEU A 591 -11.75 -0.07 -21.27
CA LEU A 591 -13.15 0.04 -21.68
C LEU A 591 -13.67 1.48 -21.46
N ASN A 592 -14.17 2.12 -22.54
CA ASN A 592 -14.82 3.43 -22.51
C ASN A 592 -14.00 4.52 -21.75
N PRO A 593 -12.72 4.76 -22.09
CA PRO A 593 -11.94 5.79 -21.41
C PRO A 593 -12.55 7.18 -21.60
N PRO A 594 -12.42 8.09 -20.61
CA PRO A 594 -12.97 9.45 -20.72
C PRO A 594 -12.40 10.20 -21.93
N ALA A 595 -13.26 10.85 -22.72
CA ALA A 595 -12.83 11.60 -23.91
C ALA A 595 -11.80 12.70 -23.58
N VAL A 596 -11.92 13.34 -22.43
CA VAL A 596 -11.00 14.38 -21.95
C VAL A 596 -9.55 13.85 -21.80
N LEU A 597 -9.37 12.55 -21.56
CA LEU A 597 -8.03 11.94 -21.50
C LEU A 597 -7.30 12.11 -22.83
N PHE A 598 -7.94 11.79 -23.94
CA PHE A 598 -7.34 11.93 -25.26
C PHE A 598 -7.14 13.40 -25.65
N GLN A 599 -8.07 14.27 -25.25
CA GLN A 599 -7.92 15.71 -25.50
C GLN A 599 -6.68 16.28 -24.81
N VAL A 600 -6.48 15.97 -23.53
CA VAL A 600 -5.31 16.46 -22.77
C VAL A 600 -3.99 15.90 -23.32
N LEU A 601 -3.95 14.61 -23.69
CA LEU A 601 -2.76 13.99 -24.30
C LEU A 601 -2.44 14.64 -25.67
N GLU A 602 -3.45 14.90 -26.49
CA GLU A 602 -3.27 15.57 -27.78
C GLU A 602 -2.82 17.02 -27.63
N ASP A 603 -3.37 17.76 -26.67
CA ASP A 603 -2.94 19.13 -26.38
C ASP A 603 -1.50 19.18 -25.87
N GLN A 604 -1.08 18.20 -25.06
CA GLN A 604 0.31 18.08 -24.65
C GLN A 604 1.22 17.74 -25.83
N LYS A 605 0.80 16.84 -26.71
CA LYS A 605 1.52 16.50 -27.95
C LYS A 605 1.73 17.74 -28.82
N LYS A 606 0.69 18.55 -29.02
CA LYS A 606 0.79 19.81 -29.78
C LYS A 606 1.81 20.77 -29.16
N ARG A 607 1.75 20.99 -27.84
CA ARG A 607 2.74 21.83 -27.14
C ARG A 607 4.16 21.31 -27.31
N LEU A 608 4.37 20.01 -27.19
CA LEU A 608 5.68 19.39 -27.39
C LEU A 608 6.22 19.63 -28.82
N LEU A 609 5.39 19.45 -29.84
CA LEU A 609 5.77 19.67 -31.24
C LEU A 609 6.08 21.16 -31.54
N GLU A 610 5.31 22.08 -30.95
CA GLU A 610 5.57 23.53 -31.05
C GLU A 610 6.92 23.88 -30.44
N TYR A 611 7.22 23.35 -29.23
CA TYR A 611 8.50 23.57 -28.56
C TYR A 611 9.66 22.89 -29.30
N GLN A 612 9.45 21.69 -29.84
CA GLN A 612 10.43 21.00 -30.67
C GLN A 612 10.83 21.83 -31.91
N LYS A 613 9.83 22.38 -32.60
CA LYS A 613 10.06 23.24 -33.77
C LYS A 613 10.85 24.50 -33.41
N LYS A 614 10.67 25.05 -32.21
CA LYS A 614 11.31 26.29 -31.78
C LYS A 614 12.69 26.08 -31.17
N TYR A 615 12.89 25.00 -30.42
CA TYR A 615 14.05 24.84 -29.56
C TYR A 615 14.84 23.53 -29.82
N GLY A 616 14.30 22.61 -30.63
CA GLY A 616 14.90 21.30 -30.91
C GLY A 616 14.42 20.19 -29.96
N ASP A 617 15.02 19.01 -30.07
CA ASP A 617 14.58 17.78 -29.40
C ASP A 617 14.83 17.77 -27.88
N TYR A 618 15.94 18.36 -27.45
CA TYR A 618 16.38 18.43 -26.06
C TYR A 618 16.50 19.89 -25.65
N ILE A 619 15.60 20.33 -24.78
CA ILE A 619 15.47 21.75 -24.44
C ILE A 619 16.00 21.97 -23.02
N PRO A 620 17.20 22.55 -22.86
CA PRO A 620 17.71 22.90 -21.55
C PRO A 620 16.90 24.05 -20.94
N PRO A 621 16.80 24.12 -19.58
CA PRO A 621 15.95 25.09 -18.89
C PRO A 621 16.26 26.57 -19.18
N ASP A 622 17.48 26.89 -19.54
CA ASP A 622 17.89 28.25 -19.85
C ASP A 622 17.37 28.77 -21.20
N LYS A 623 16.81 27.93 -22.02
CA LYS A 623 16.14 28.29 -23.27
C LYS A 623 14.63 28.48 -23.12
N LEU A 624 14.06 28.15 -21.93
CA LEU A 624 12.63 28.26 -21.60
C LEU A 624 12.28 29.53 -20.79
#